data_917d955d81feb506d00e2c51b0ed5de9
#
_entry.id   917d955d81feb506d00e2c51b0ed5de9
#
_cell.length_a   1.000
_cell.length_b   1.000
_cell.length_c   1.000
_cell.angle_alpha   90.00
_cell.angle_beta   90.00
_cell.angle_gamma   90.00
#
_symmetry.space_group_name_H-M   'P 1'
#
loop_
_entity.id
_entity.type
_entity.pdbx_description
1 polymer ?
#
loop_
_entity_poly.entity_id
_entity_poly.type
_entity_poly.pdbx_seq_one_letter_code
_entity_poly.pdbx_strand_id
1 'polypeptide(L)'
;MKKIESHKLHGGDLQVWQHTSATTHTEMKFAIYLPPNAIAHEATETTETTAQKFAVLYWLSGLTCTEQNFIQKSGFAEYASRHNVIVVAPDTSPRGVDISGNDVPDDSAYDLGQGAGFYVNATQAPWATHFQMYDYIVDELPNLIEQHFPASDQRSIFGDSMGGHGALMIALRNPQRYASVSAFSPIVAPSQVPWGQKAFSAYLGDDQSTWANYDSLVWMKQSAHSKKLPLLIDQGSGDEFLAEQLKPDLFEQAAKDANYPMTLRMQDGYDHSYYFISSFIADHFAHHAAALQA
;
A
#
# COMPACT_ATOMS: atom_id res chain seq x y z
N MET A 1 3.96 2.16 -21.06
CA MET A 1 4.32 3.02 -19.91
C MET A 1 5.11 4.24 -20.38
N LYS A 2 4.94 5.38 -19.70
CA LYS A 2 5.66 6.64 -19.96
C LYS A 2 6.29 7.13 -18.66
N LYS A 3 7.62 7.35 -18.65
CA LYS A 3 8.31 7.99 -17.54
C LYS A 3 7.99 9.48 -17.56
N ILE A 4 7.47 10.03 -16.46
CA ILE A 4 7.09 11.45 -16.36
C ILE A 4 8.02 12.27 -15.47
N GLU A 5 8.69 11.60 -14.50
CA GLU A 5 9.71 12.23 -13.64
C GLU A 5 10.89 11.28 -13.43
N SER A 6 12.07 11.84 -13.18
CA SER A 6 13.27 11.05 -12.80
C SER A 6 14.24 11.92 -12.01
N HIS A 7 14.67 11.43 -10.86
CA HIS A 7 15.57 12.11 -9.95
C HIS A 7 16.63 11.16 -9.39
N LYS A 8 17.86 11.63 -9.24
CA LYS A 8 18.88 10.91 -8.45
C LYS A 8 18.62 11.14 -6.97
N LEU A 9 18.56 10.07 -6.18
CA LEU A 9 18.27 10.12 -4.76
C LEU A 9 19.01 8.99 -4.03
N HIS A 10 19.84 9.31 -3.01
CA HIS A 10 20.64 8.34 -2.25
C HIS A 10 21.39 7.30 -3.11
N GLY A 11 21.97 7.77 -4.23
CA GLY A 11 22.70 6.93 -5.19
C GLY A 11 21.82 6.10 -6.14
N GLY A 12 20.53 6.02 -5.86
CA GLY A 12 19.53 5.35 -6.70
C GLY A 12 18.79 6.30 -7.64
N ASP A 13 17.78 5.77 -8.32
CA ASP A 13 16.87 6.52 -9.19
C ASP A 13 15.44 6.48 -8.65
N LEU A 14 14.88 7.64 -8.36
CA LEU A 14 13.47 7.84 -8.11
C LEU A 14 12.79 8.23 -9.42
N GLN A 15 11.80 7.47 -9.85
CA GLN A 15 11.10 7.70 -11.10
C GLN A 15 9.59 7.72 -10.86
N VAL A 16 8.85 8.54 -11.63
CA VAL A 16 7.39 8.46 -11.69
C VAL A 16 6.98 8.05 -13.09
N TRP A 17 6.10 7.07 -13.14
CA TRP A 17 5.61 6.49 -14.38
C TRP A 17 4.10 6.60 -14.47
N GLN A 18 3.61 6.71 -15.69
CA GLN A 18 2.21 6.65 -16.07
C GLN A 18 1.99 5.49 -17.03
N HIS A 19 0.90 4.77 -16.84
CA HIS A 19 0.50 3.70 -17.75
C HIS A 19 -1.02 3.61 -17.86
N THR A 20 -1.50 3.12 -18.99
CA THR A 20 -2.90 2.77 -19.16
C THR A 20 -3.19 1.48 -18.41
N SER A 21 -4.03 1.54 -17.40
CA SER A 21 -4.44 0.38 -16.61
C SER A 21 -5.58 -0.37 -17.29
N ALA A 22 -5.41 -1.68 -17.42
CA ALA A 22 -6.47 -2.57 -17.89
C ALA A 22 -7.53 -2.82 -16.81
N THR A 23 -7.15 -2.71 -15.54
CA THR A 23 -8.02 -2.96 -14.39
C THR A 23 -8.92 -1.76 -14.08
N THR A 24 -8.35 -0.55 -14.08
CA THR A 24 -9.10 0.68 -13.75
C THR A 24 -9.67 1.40 -14.98
N HIS A 25 -9.24 1.02 -16.19
CA HIS A 25 -9.60 1.67 -17.46
C HIS A 25 -9.25 3.17 -17.49
N THR A 26 -8.18 3.57 -16.77
CA THR A 26 -7.69 4.94 -16.69
C THR A 26 -6.17 4.98 -16.83
N GLU A 27 -5.62 6.18 -16.97
CA GLU A 27 -4.19 6.40 -16.80
C GLU A 27 -3.86 6.38 -15.31
N MET A 28 -3.13 5.36 -14.87
CA MET A 28 -2.64 5.25 -13.50
C MET A 28 -1.20 5.69 -13.38
N LYS A 29 -0.84 6.23 -12.22
CA LYS A 29 0.53 6.63 -11.90
C LYS A 29 1.08 5.80 -10.74
N PHE A 30 2.38 5.58 -10.78
CA PHE A 30 3.13 5.06 -9.64
C PHE A 30 4.54 5.67 -9.59
N ALA A 31 5.07 5.84 -8.40
CA ALA A 31 6.48 6.12 -8.20
C ALA A 31 7.23 4.82 -7.97
N ILE A 32 8.47 4.74 -8.45
CA ILE A 32 9.38 3.63 -8.20
C ILE A 32 10.76 4.17 -7.83
N TYR A 33 11.35 3.60 -6.79
CA TYR A 33 12.75 3.83 -6.44
C TYR A 33 13.57 2.58 -6.75
N LEU A 34 14.60 2.76 -7.58
CA LEU A 34 15.57 1.73 -7.92
C LEU A 34 16.83 1.99 -7.09
N PRO A 35 17.25 1.06 -6.22
CA PRO A 35 18.47 1.23 -5.43
C PRO A 35 19.72 1.18 -6.35
N PRO A 36 20.89 1.66 -5.88
CA PRO A 36 22.09 1.78 -6.72
C PRO A 36 22.47 0.51 -7.48
N ASN A 37 22.35 -0.65 -6.83
CA ASN A 37 22.70 -1.93 -7.46
C ASN A 37 21.71 -2.33 -8.56
N ALA A 38 20.43 -1.96 -8.46
CA ALA A 38 19.44 -2.23 -9.50
C ALA A 38 19.74 -1.43 -10.79
N ILE A 39 20.20 -0.19 -10.64
CA ILE A 39 20.59 0.66 -11.78
C ILE A 39 21.87 0.15 -12.47
N ALA A 40 22.86 -0.28 -11.68
CA ALA A 40 24.11 -0.80 -12.24
C ALA A 40 23.89 -2.04 -13.13
N HIS A 41 22.87 -2.83 -12.83
CA HIS A 41 22.49 -4.00 -13.64
C HIS A 41 21.86 -3.62 -14.98
N GLU A 42 21.01 -2.59 -15.04
CA GLU A 42 20.44 -2.10 -16.31
C GLU A 42 21.54 -1.63 -17.29
N ALA A 43 22.66 -1.10 -16.75
CA ALA A 43 23.75 -0.57 -17.56
C ALA A 43 24.73 -1.65 -18.11
N THR A 44 24.68 -2.88 -17.58
CA THR A 44 25.65 -3.95 -17.89
C THR A 44 25.08 -5.11 -18.70
N GLU A 45 23.90 -4.99 -19.31
CA GLU A 45 23.36 -6.03 -20.20
C GLU A 45 24.24 -6.24 -21.44
N THR A 46 25.36 -6.91 -21.23
CA THR A 46 26.12 -7.61 -22.26
C THR A 46 26.25 -9.07 -21.83
N THR A 47 25.47 -9.94 -22.50
CA THR A 47 25.62 -11.39 -22.60
C THR A 47 25.68 -12.27 -21.35
N GLU A 48 24.61 -13.08 -21.19
CA GLU A 48 24.61 -14.41 -20.52
C GLU A 48 24.88 -14.52 -19.01
N THR A 49 24.53 -13.54 -18.18
CA THR A 49 24.38 -13.78 -16.76
C THR A 49 22.90 -13.52 -16.38
N THR A 50 22.27 -14.43 -15.63
CA THR A 50 20.92 -14.24 -15.07
C THR A 50 20.89 -12.89 -14.36
N ALA A 51 20.16 -11.93 -14.92
CA ALA A 51 20.07 -10.57 -14.38
C ALA A 51 19.63 -10.64 -12.90
N GLN A 52 20.41 -10.02 -12.02
CA GLN A 52 20.05 -9.97 -10.59
C GLN A 52 18.72 -9.27 -10.44
N LYS A 53 17.77 -9.91 -9.75
CA LYS A 53 16.47 -9.34 -9.40
C LYS A 53 16.43 -8.92 -7.95
N PHE A 54 15.65 -7.87 -7.66
CA PHE A 54 15.56 -7.24 -6.34
C PHE A 54 14.17 -7.42 -5.77
N ALA A 55 14.08 -7.63 -4.46
CA ALA A 55 12.81 -7.67 -3.74
C ALA A 55 12.10 -6.30 -3.79
N VAL A 56 10.78 -6.33 -3.75
CA VAL A 56 9.94 -5.13 -3.89
C VAL A 56 9.17 -4.87 -2.61
N LEU A 57 9.18 -3.62 -2.17
CA LEU A 57 8.38 -3.13 -1.06
C LEU A 57 7.31 -2.16 -1.59
N TYR A 58 6.04 -2.56 -1.50
CA TYR A 58 4.90 -1.75 -1.96
C TYR A 58 4.40 -0.87 -0.84
N TRP A 59 4.35 0.45 -1.08
CA TRP A 59 3.73 1.43 -0.19
C TRP A 59 2.32 1.77 -0.65
N LEU A 60 1.36 1.78 0.27
CA LEU A 60 0.00 2.25 0.06
C LEU A 60 -0.25 3.51 0.88
N SER A 61 -0.61 4.59 0.21
CA SER A 61 -0.87 5.89 0.86
C SER A 61 -2.29 5.99 1.44
N GLY A 62 -2.45 6.89 2.40
CA GLY A 62 -3.72 7.25 3.03
C GLY A 62 -4.63 8.11 2.16
N LEU A 63 -5.75 8.55 2.74
CA LEU A 63 -6.75 9.41 2.08
C LEU A 63 -6.12 10.66 1.47
N THR A 64 -6.63 11.08 0.33
CA THR A 64 -6.25 12.26 -0.44
C THR A 64 -4.85 12.24 -1.08
N CYS A 65 -4.02 11.27 -0.73
CA CYS A 65 -2.66 11.16 -1.25
C CYS A 65 -2.64 10.64 -2.69
N THR A 66 -1.53 10.95 -3.36
CA THR A 66 -1.11 10.36 -4.63
C THR A 66 0.21 9.62 -4.44
N GLU A 67 0.82 9.13 -5.51
CA GLU A 67 2.17 8.58 -5.53
C GLU A 67 3.24 9.56 -5.01
N GLN A 68 2.96 10.88 -5.02
CA GLN A 68 3.90 11.93 -4.65
C GLN A 68 4.09 12.09 -3.14
N ASN A 69 3.05 11.89 -2.34
CA ASN A 69 3.10 12.22 -0.90
C ASN A 69 4.21 11.45 -0.17
N PHE A 70 4.26 10.15 -0.37
CA PHE A 70 5.24 9.28 0.25
C PHE A 70 6.66 9.61 -0.19
N ILE A 71 6.89 9.72 -1.50
CA ILE A 71 8.23 9.90 -2.04
C ILE A 71 8.87 11.23 -1.65
N GLN A 72 8.05 12.26 -1.39
CA GLN A 72 8.52 13.60 -1.02
C GLN A 72 8.67 13.79 0.49
N LYS A 73 7.92 13.07 1.34
CA LYS A 73 7.79 13.41 2.75
C LYS A 73 8.34 12.37 3.72
N SER A 74 8.48 11.11 3.31
CA SER A 74 8.79 10.02 4.25
C SER A 74 10.29 9.85 4.57
N GLY A 75 11.19 10.34 3.71
CA GLY A 75 12.64 10.10 3.85
C GLY A 75 13.08 8.65 3.54
N PHE A 76 12.23 7.87 2.92
CA PHE A 76 12.35 6.41 2.70
C PHE A 76 13.60 5.98 1.92
N ALA A 77 14.09 6.82 0.98
CA ALA A 77 15.05 6.40 -0.06
C ALA A 77 16.43 6.03 0.51
N GLU A 78 16.84 6.65 1.64
CA GLU A 78 18.06 6.26 2.35
C GLU A 78 17.98 4.79 2.77
N TYR A 79 16.86 4.37 3.34
CA TYR A 79 16.67 3.02 3.86
C TYR A 79 16.46 2.00 2.73
N ALA A 80 15.74 2.38 1.66
CA ALA A 80 15.61 1.57 0.46
C ALA A 80 16.97 1.30 -0.18
N SER A 81 17.83 2.32 -0.30
CA SER A 81 19.20 2.18 -0.77
C SER A 81 20.03 1.26 0.13
N ARG A 82 19.98 1.48 1.45
CA ARG A 82 20.73 0.71 2.45
C ARG A 82 20.37 -0.78 2.45
N HIS A 83 19.09 -1.09 2.33
CA HIS A 83 18.57 -2.47 2.32
C HIS A 83 18.50 -3.09 0.92
N ASN A 84 18.88 -2.33 -0.11
CA ASN A 84 18.91 -2.78 -1.50
C ASN A 84 17.57 -3.34 -2.00
N VAL A 85 16.47 -2.64 -1.68
CA VAL A 85 15.10 -3.00 -2.06
C VAL A 85 14.50 -1.97 -3.03
N ILE A 86 13.76 -2.43 -4.01
CA ILE A 86 12.92 -1.59 -4.85
C ILE A 86 11.71 -1.14 -4.03
N VAL A 87 11.32 0.12 -4.13
CA VAL A 87 10.09 0.63 -3.50
C VAL A 87 9.13 1.12 -4.56
N VAL A 88 7.87 0.72 -4.47
CA VAL A 88 6.81 1.13 -5.39
C VAL A 88 5.68 1.79 -4.61
N ALA A 89 5.28 2.99 -4.99
CA ALA A 89 4.18 3.75 -4.40
C ALA A 89 3.18 4.15 -5.49
N PRO A 90 2.04 3.45 -5.64
CA PRO A 90 1.00 3.82 -6.59
C PRO A 90 0.15 5.00 -6.09
N ASP A 91 -0.62 5.60 -7.02
CA ASP A 91 -1.73 6.47 -6.65
C ASP A 91 -2.80 5.68 -5.89
N THR A 92 -3.61 6.37 -5.10
CA THR A 92 -4.61 5.80 -4.20
C THR A 92 -5.95 5.51 -4.87
N SER A 93 -6.15 5.99 -6.10
CA SER A 93 -7.35 5.77 -6.90
C SER A 93 -7.12 6.09 -8.38
N PRO A 94 -8.03 5.66 -9.29
CA PRO A 94 -8.16 6.27 -10.61
C PRO A 94 -8.54 7.76 -10.48
N ARG A 95 -8.15 8.59 -11.49
CA ARG A 95 -8.38 10.04 -11.49
C ARG A 95 -8.62 10.58 -12.89
N GLY A 96 -9.24 11.77 -12.95
CA GLY A 96 -9.37 12.58 -14.15
C GLY A 96 -10.34 11.99 -15.16
N VAL A 97 -9.83 11.52 -16.29
CA VAL A 97 -10.65 10.94 -17.37
C VAL A 97 -10.25 9.49 -17.66
N ASP A 98 -11.20 8.71 -18.11
CA ASP A 98 -10.96 7.34 -18.57
C ASP A 98 -10.29 7.31 -19.95
N ILE A 99 -9.97 6.12 -20.42
CA ILE A 99 -9.33 5.90 -21.74
C ILE A 99 -10.23 6.29 -22.93
N SER A 100 -11.52 6.53 -22.70
CA SER A 100 -12.49 7.00 -23.68
C SER A 100 -12.75 8.50 -23.61
N GLY A 101 -12.16 9.19 -22.63
CA GLY A 101 -12.29 10.63 -22.40
C GLY A 101 -13.51 11.03 -21.55
N ASN A 102 -14.15 10.09 -20.85
CA ASN A 102 -15.21 10.38 -19.89
C ASN A 102 -14.62 10.68 -18.51
N ASP A 103 -15.29 11.52 -17.74
CA ASP A 103 -14.87 11.82 -16.37
C ASP A 103 -14.92 10.58 -15.50
N VAL A 104 -13.84 10.32 -14.77
CA VAL A 104 -13.80 9.32 -13.69
C VAL A 104 -14.68 9.82 -12.55
N PRO A 105 -15.60 9.01 -12.00
CA PRO A 105 -16.45 9.41 -10.90
C PRO A 105 -15.66 9.99 -9.73
N ASP A 106 -16.22 11.02 -9.11
CA ASP A 106 -15.67 11.68 -7.93
C ASP A 106 -16.77 12.09 -6.97
N ASP A 107 -16.39 12.47 -5.75
CA ASP A 107 -17.26 13.05 -4.73
C ASP A 107 -16.65 14.33 -4.18
N SER A 108 -17.48 15.24 -3.69
CA SER A 108 -17.01 16.48 -3.09
C SER A 108 -16.34 16.33 -1.74
N ALA A 109 -16.55 15.19 -1.07
CA ALA A 109 -15.94 14.87 0.21
C ALA A 109 -14.59 14.18 0.00
N TYR A 110 -13.60 14.55 0.81
CA TYR A 110 -12.23 14.05 0.72
C TYR A 110 -12.09 12.54 0.99
N ASP A 111 -13.08 11.92 1.61
CA ASP A 111 -13.09 10.53 2.06
C ASP A 111 -13.87 9.58 1.14
N LEU A 112 -14.23 10.01 -0.07
CA LEU A 112 -14.87 9.22 -1.11
C LEU A 112 -14.41 9.67 -2.50
N GLY A 113 -14.36 8.77 -3.48
CA GLY A 113 -13.96 9.09 -4.85
C GLY A 113 -12.45 9.22 -5.04
N GLN A 114 -12.03 10.21 -5.82
CA GLN A 114 -10.61 10.39 -6.19
C GLN A 114 -9.76 10.68 -4.96
N GLY A 115 -8.76 9.83 -4.71
CA GLY A 115 -7.92 9.89 -3.51
C GLY A 115 -8.42 9.03 -2.34
N ALA A 116 -9.53 8.31 -2.50
CA ALA A 116 -10.18 7.54 -1.45
C ALA A 116 -10.66 6.15 -1.93
N GLY A 117 -9.84 5.44 -2.71
CA GLY A 117 -10.21 4.14 -3.31
C GLY A 117 -10.34 2.97 -2.33
N PHE A 118 -9.95 3.14 -1.07
CA PHE A 118 -10.00 2.13 0.01
C PHE A 118 -9.46 0.75 -0.37
N TYR A 119 -8.74 0.64 -1.49
CA TYR A 119 -8.13 -0.59 -1.99
C TYR A 119 -9.14 -1.74 -2.16
N VAL A 120 -10.37 -1.40 -2.56
CA VAL A 120 -11.45 -2.34 -2.86
C VAL A 120 -11.65 -2.48 -4.38
N ASN A 121 -12.42 -3.51 -4.78
CA ASN A 121 -13.04 -3.55 -6.10
C ASN A 121 -14.50 -3.14 -5.95
N ALA A 122 -14.85 -1.96 -6.43
CA ALA A 122 -16.21 -1.46 -6.36
C ALA A 122 -17.17 -2.29 -7.23
N THR A 123 -18.39 -2.48 -6.72
CA THR A 123 -19.47 -3.21 -7.40
C THR A 123 -20.66 -2.33 -7.72
N GLN A 124 -20.69 -1.11 -7.16
CA GLN A 124 -21.81 -0.19 -7.32
C GLN A 124 -21.51 0.92 -8.32
N ALA A 125 -22.52 1.29 -9.12
CA ALA A 125 -22.44 2.48 -9.95
C ALA A 125 -22.41 3.75 -9.06
N PRO A 126 -21.68 4.80 -9.47
CA PRO A 126 -20.91 4.92 -10.71
C PRO A 126 -19.46 4.37 -10.61
N TRP A 127 -19.07 3.78 -9.49
CA TRP A 127 -17.68 3.44 -9.13
C TRP A 127 -17.17 2.15 -9.81
N ALA A 128 -18.07 1.19 -10.04
CA ALA A 128 -17.71 -0.19 -10.43
C ALA A 128 -16.81 -0.30 -11.67
N THR A 129 -16.86 0.67 -12.59
CA THR A 129 -16.05 0.62 -13.82
C THR A 129 -14.58 0.91 -13.56
N HIS A 130 -14.27 1.79 -12.62
CA HIS A 130 -12.91 2.34 -12.46
C HIS A 130 -12.27 2.04 -11.11
N PHE A 131 -13.04 1.98 -10.03
CA PHE A 131 -12.52 1.80 -8.68
C PHE A 131 -12.25 0.33 -8.37
N GLN A 132 -11.28 -0.26 -9.09
CA GLN A 132 -10.85 -1.66 -8.99
C GLN A 132 -9.46 -1.75 -8.36
N MET A 133 -9.25 -1.01 -7.26
CA MET A 133 -7.93 -0.82 -6.67
C MET A 133 -7.35 -2.09 -6.05
N TYR A 134 -8.20 -3.03 -5.58
CA TYR A 134 -7.70 -4.30 -5.06
C TYR A 134 -6.97 -5.10 -6.16
N ASP A 135 -7.62 -5.34 -7.29
CA ASP A 135 -7.01 -6.09 -8.40
C ASP A 135 -5.82 -5.35 -9.01
N TYR A 136 -5.89 -4.01 -9.06
CA TYR A 136 -4.77 -3.21 -9.51
C TYR A 136 -3.52 -3.43 -8.64
N ILE A 137 -3.64 -3.36 -7.31
CA ILE A 137 -2.52 -3.51 -6.37
C ILE A 137 -2.04 -4.97 -6.27
N VAL A 138 -2.97 -5.93 -6.30
CA VAL A 138 -2.63 -7.34 -6.08
C VAL A 138 -2.08 -8.01 -7.34
N ASP A 139 -2.58 -7.66 -8.51
CA ASP A 139 -2.28 -8.37 -9.74
C ASP A 139 -1.63 -7.48 -10.81
N GLU A 140 -2.26 -6.39 -11.24
CA GLU A 140 -1.77 -5.63 -12.40
C GLU A 140 -0.43 -4.95 -12.11
N LEU A 141 -0.34 -4.18 -11.04
CA LEU A 141 0.86 -3.42 -10.70
C LEU A 141 2.09 -4.33 -10.47
N PRO A 142 2.02 -5.41 -9.67
CA PRO A 142 3.16 -6.31 -9.51
C PRO A 142 3.62 -6.94 -10.83
N ASN A 143 2.71 -7.40 -11.67
CA ASN A 143 3.04 -7.95 -12.98
C ASN A 143 3.75 -6.92 -13.86
N LEU A 144 3.27 -5.68 -13.86
CA LEU A 144 3.88 -4.57 -14.60
C LEU A 144 5.31 -4.30 -14.09
N ILE A 145 5.50 -4.26 -12.77
CA ILE A 145 6.82 -4.00 -12.16
C ILE A 145 7.81 -5.13 -12.48
N GLU A 146 7.41 -6.39 -12.36
CA GLU A 146 8.26 -7.55 -12.62
C GLU A 146 8.64 -7.73 -14.10
N GLN A 147 7.80 -7.22 -15.01
CA GLN A 147 8.05 -7.25 -16.45
C GLN A 147 8.99 -6.14 -16.94
N HIS A 148 8.99 -4.98 -16.29
CA HIS A 148 9.65 -3.78 -16.82
C HIS A 148 10.82 -3.29 -15.97
N PHE A 149 11.03 -3.85 -14.78
CA PHE A 149 12.11 -3.47 -13.87
C PHE A 149 12.85 -4.71 -13.37
N PRO A 150 14.06 -4.58 -12.82
CA PRO A 150 14.82 -5.69 -12.26
C PRO A 150 14.23 -6.20 -10.94
N ALA A 151 12.93 -6.40 -10.91
CA ALA A 151 12.14 -6.81 -9.75
C ALA A 151 11.94 -8.33 -9.72
N SER A 152 12.05 -8.93 -8.52
CA SER A 152 11.67 -10.32 -8.27
C SER A 152 10.21 -10.40 -7.82
N ASP A 153 9.69 -11.61 -7.71
CA ASP A 153 8.38 -11.90 -7.13
C ASP A 153 8.38 -11.88 -5.58
N GLN A 154 9.56 -11.72 -4.96
CA GLN A 154 9.66 -11.50 -3.51
C GLN A 154 9.19 -10.09 -3.15
N ARG A 155 8.13 -10.00 -2.38
CA ARG A 155 7.52 -8.72 -2.06
C ARG A 155 7.01 -8.62 -0.64
N SER A 156 7.00 -7.40 -0.12
CA SER A 156 6.33 -7.01 1.11
C SER A 156 5.46 -5.79 0.87
N ILE A 157 4.57 -5.48 1.81
CA ILE A 157 3.61 -4.39 1.65
C ILE A 157 3.47 -3.61 2.96
N PHE A 158 3.36 -2.28 2.85
CA PHE A 158 3.11 -1.42 3.99
C PHE A 158 2.34 -0.16 3.56
N GLY A 159 1.83 0.59 4.52
CA GLY A 159 1.08 1.81 4.20
C GLY A 159 0.67 2.59 5.44
N ASP A 160 0.01 3.72 5.23
CA ASP A 160 -0.52 4.56 6.30
C ASP A 160 -2.03 4.72 6.21
N SER A 161 -2.71 4.85 7.35
CA SER A 161 -4.13 5.20 7.42
C SER A 161 -5.01 4.26 6.59
N MET A 162 -5.73 4.78 5.57
CA MET A 162 -6.44 4.00 4.56
C MET A 162 -5.50 3.02 3.84
N GLY A 163 -4.27 3.43 3.53
CA GLY A 163 -3.27 2.55 2.92
C GLY A 163 -2.72 1.50 3.89
N GLY A 164 -2.63 1.84 5.18
CA GLY A 164 -2.31 0.88 6.24
C GLY A 164 -3.37 -0.21 6.35
N HIS A 165 -4.66 0.16 6.27
CA HIS A 165 -5.76 -0.78 6.12
C HIS A 165 -5.58 -1.67 4.88
N GLY A 166 -5.34 -1.05 3.72
CA GLY A 166 -5.12 -1.77 2.46
C GLY A 166 -3.98 -2.78 2.56
N ALA A 167 -2.85 -2.37 3.13
CA ALA A 167 -1.69 -3.25 3.32
C ALA A 167 -2.01 -4.45 4.21
N LEU A 168 -2.64 -4.22 5.37
CA LEU A 168 -3.04 -5.29 6.29
C LEU A 168 -4.06 -6.24 5.65
N MET A 169 -5.11 -5.70 5.03
CA MET A 169 -6.16 -6.48 4.40
C MET A 169 -5.61 -7.34 3.25
N ILE A 170 -4.83 -6.74 2.36
CA ILE A 170 -4.25 -7.43 1.19
C ILE A 170 -3.29 -8.53 1.64
N ALA A 171 -2.40 -8.26 2.60
CA ALA A 171 -1.43 -9.24 3.07
C ALA A 171 -2.10 -10.42 3.80
N LEU A 172 -3.08 -10.15 4.67
CA LEU A 172 -3.80 -11.20 5.40
C LEU A 172 -4.69 -12.04 4.49
N ARG A 173 -5.25 -11.45 3.44
CA ARG A 173 -6.04 -12.15 2.42
C ARG A 173 -5.17 -12.98 1.49
N ASN A 174 -3.91 -12.57 1.24
CA ASN A 174 -2.98 -13.22 0.31
C ASN A 174 -1.64 -13.57 0.98
N PRO A 175 -1.60 -14.32 2.09
CA PRO A 175 -0.39 -14.47 2.89
C PRO A 175 0.75 -15.20 2.18
N GLN A 176 0.46 -15.90 1.08
CA GLN A 176 1.48 -16.59 0.28
C GLN A 176 2.22 -15.64 -0.69
N ARG A 177 1.67 -14.46 -0.93
CA ARG A 177 2.23 -13.49 -1.88
C ARG A 177 3.21 -12.51 -1.25
N TYR A 178 3.24 -12.43 0.08
CA TYR A 178 4.05 -11.44 0.82
C TYR A 178 4.97 -12.11 1.83
N ALA A 179 6.13 -11.49 2.06
CA ALA A 179 7.09 -11.92 3.09
C ALA A 179 6.78 -11.29 4.46
N SER A 180 6.27 -10.05 4.47
CA SER A 180 5.92 -9.31 5.69
C SER A 180 4.92 -8.20 5.38
N VAL A 181 4.30 -7.66 6.44
CA VAL A 181 3.39 -6.51 6.35
C VAL A 181 3.66 -5.54 7.50
N SER A 182 3.51 -4.24 7.24
CA SER A 182 3.49 -3.25 8.31
C SER A 182 2.56 -2.08 8.01
N ALA A 183 2.21 -1.30 9.03
CA ALA A 183 1.31 -0.17 8.86
C ALA A 183 1.62 0.96 9.86
N PHE A 184 1.40 2.19 9.41
CA PHE A 184 1.34 3.39 10.24
C PHE A 184 -0.11 3.82 10.41
N SER A 185 -0.55 4.01 11.66
CA SER A 185 -1.90 4.51 12.00
C SER A 185 -3.04 3.94 11.13
N PRO A 186 -3.14 2.60 10.97
CA PRO A 186 -4.08 1.99 10.02
C PRO A 186 -5.54 2.10 10.49
N ILE A 187 -6.48 2.24 9.53
CA ILE A 187 -7.91 2.01 9.76
C ILE A 187 -8.12 0.49 9.86
N VAL A 188 -8.09 -0.10 11.05
CA VAL A 188 -8.06 -1.57 11.20
C VAL A 188 -9.42 -2.25 11.05
N ALA A 189 -10.51 -1.51 11.19
CA ALA A 189 -11.88 -2.03 11.18
C ALA A 189 -12.80 -1.14 10.31
N PRO A 190 -12.56 -1.03 9.00
CA PRO A 190 -13.30 -0.09 8.16
C PRO A 190 -14.82 -0.29 8.18
N SER A 191 -15.32 -1.51 8.32
CA SER A 191 -16.75 -1.78 8.44
C SER A 191 -17.39 -1.24 9.73
N GLN A 192 -16.60 -0.80 10.70
CA GLN A 192 -17.05 -0.35 12.03
C GLN A 192 -16.75 1.12 12.31
N VAL A 193 -16.21 1.86 11.37
CA VAL A 193 -15.81 3.26 11.55
C VAL A 193 -16.36 4.14 10.42
N PRO A 194 -16.61 5.44 10.68
CA PRO A 194 -17.31 6.32 9.74
C PRO A 194 -16.72 6.36 8.33
N TRP A 195 -15.40 6.52 8.19
CA TRP A 195 -14.76 6.56 6.87
C TRP A 195 -14.98 5.28 6.08
N GLY A 196 -14.76 4.14 6.72
CA GLY A 196 -14.90 2.85 6.05
C GLY A 196 -16.35 2.50 5.73
N GLN A 197 -17.30 2.80 6.64
CA GLN A 197 -18.73 2.57 6.41
C GLN A 197 -19.23 3.39 5.21
N LYS A 198 -18.84 4.66 5.11
CA LYS A 198 -19.18 5.51 3.97
C LYS A 198 -18.63 4.96 2.66
N ALA A 199 -17.33 4.63 2.63
CA ALA A 199 -16.68 4.10 1.43
C ALA A 199 -17.27 2.75 1.02
N PHE A 200 -17.45 1.82 1.97
CA PHE A 200 -17.96 0.48 1.67
C PHE A 200 -19.42 0.49 1.22
N SER A 201 -20.28 1.33 1.85
CA SER A 201 -21.65 1.51 1.36
C SER A 201 -21.66 2.04 -0.07
N ALA A 202 -20.84 3.04 -0.39
CA ALA A 202 -20.78 3.62 -1.73
C ALA A 202 -20.17 2.65 -2.77
N TYR A 203 -19.10 1.95 -2.44
CA TYR A 203 -18.39 1.09 -3.38
C TYR A 203 -18.95 -0.33 -3.49
N LEU A 204 -19.40 -0.92 -2.37
CA LEU A 204 -19.81 -2.32 -2.28
C LEU A 204 -21.32 -2.49 -2.10
N GLY A 205 -22.03 -1.40 -1.78
CA GLY A 205 -23.47 -1.41 -1.49
C GLY A 205 -23.80 -1.74 -0.04
N ASP A 206 -25.08 -1.81 0.27
CA ASP A 206 -25.59 -1.92 1.64
C ASP A 206 -25.57 -3.34 2.22
N ASP A 207 -25.23 -4.35 1.41
CA ASP A 207 -25.02 -5.71 1.92
C ASP A 207 -23.67 -5.82 2.64
N GLN A 208 -23.71 -5.61 3.95
CA GLN A 208 -22.50 -5.64 4.79
C GLN A 208 -21.78 -6.99 4.80
N SER A 209 -22.40 -8.08 4.36
CA SER A 209 -21.72 -9.37 4.23
C SER A 209 -20.59 -9.31 3.20
N THR A 210 -20.72 -8.47 2.18
CA THR A 210 -19.70 -8.25 1.14
C THR A 210 -18.48 -7.46 1.67
N TRP A 211 -18.67 -6.63 2.69
CA TRP A 211 -17.62 -5.80 3.29
C TRP A 211 -16.53 -6.63 3.97
N ALA A 212 -16.90 -7.81 4.47
CA ALA A 212 -15.98 -8.73 5.13
C ALA A 212 -14.76 -9.10 4.25
N ASN A 213 -14.93 -9.09 2.92
CA ASN A 213 -13.86 -9.38 1.98
C ASN A 213 -12.74 -8.31 2.00
N TYR A 214 -13.06 -7.11 2.45
CA TYR A 214 -12.16 -5.95 2.45
C TYR A 214 -11.91 -5.38 3.85
N ASP A 215 -12.31 -6.08 4.93
CA ASP A 215 -12.08 -5.64 6.30
C ASP A 215 -10.88 -6.36 6.92
N SER A 216 -9.82 -5.59 7.25
CA SER A 216 -8.59 -6.16 7.82
C SER A 216 -8.80 -6.82 9.18
N LEU A 217 -9.72 -6.32 10.02
CA LEU A 217 -10.06 -6.95 11.30
C LEU A 217 -10.74 -8.31 11.09
N VAL A 218 -11.61 -8.44 10.08
CA VAL A 218 -12.25 -9.71 9.75
C VAL A 218 -11.21 -10.74 9.31
N TRP A 219 -10.28 -10.34 8.44
CA TRP A 219 -9.18 -11.22 8.01
C TRP A 219 -8.26 -11.61 9.16
N MET A 220 -7.96 -10.71 10.11
CA MET A 220 -7.18 -11.04 11.30
C MET A 220 -7.89 -12.09 12.14
N LYS A 221 -9.19 -11.95 12.41
CA LYS A 221 -10.00 -12.94 13.16
C LYS A 221 -10.00 -14.33 12.49
N GLN A 222 -9.94 -14.38 11.17
CA GLN A 222 -9.93 -15.62 10.39
C GLN A 222 -8.53 -16.22 10.23
N SER A 223 -7.47 -15.54 10.65
CA SER A 223 -6.08 -15.91 10.37
C SER A 223 -5.50 -17.05 11.21
N ALA A 224 -6.25 -17.65 12.12
CA ALA A 224 -5.75 -18.66 13.07
C ALA A 224 -4.96 -19.81 12.40
N HIS A 225 -5.40 -20.26 11.23
CA HIS A 225 -4.77 -21.35 10.45
C HIS A 225 -4.03 -20.89 9.20
N SER A 226 -3.88 -19.59 9.00
CA SER A 226 -3.16 -19.02 7.85
C SER A 226 -1.64 -19.01 8.08
N LYS A 227 -0.86 -18.86 6.99
CA LYS A 227 0.55 -18.49 7.10
C LYS A 227 0.67 -17.19 7.90
N LYS A 228 1.50 -17.17 8.93
CA LYS A 228 1.75 -16.00 9.75
C LYS A 228 2.87 -15.16 9.10
N LEU A 229 2.54 -13.93 8.74
CA LEU A 229 3.52 -12.97 8.27
C LEU A 229 4.07 -12.19 9.46
N PRO A 230 5.37 -11.83 9.49
CA PRO A 230 5.86 -10.78 10.38
C PRO A 230 5.02 -9.51 10.19
N LEU A 231 4.46 -8.97 11.28
CA LEU A 231 3.52 -7.86 11.24
C LEU A 231 3.90 -6.79 12.27
N LEU A 232 4.08 -5.55 11.81
CA LEU A 232 4.42 -4.39 12.63
C LEU A 232 3.39 -3.28 12.41
N ILE A 233 2.88 -2.70 13.51
CA ILE A 233 2.05 -1.48 13.47
C ILE A 233 2.68 -0.45 14.39
N ASP A 234 2.86 0.77 13.87
CA ASP A 234 3.10 1.97 14.66
C ASP A 234 1.85 2.85 14.70
N GLN A 235 1.51 3.35 15.89
CA GLN A 235 0.37 4.21 16.13
C GLN A 235 0.76 5.38 17.03
N GLY A 236 0.50 6.60 16.59
CA GLY A 236 0.69 7.80 17.41
C GLY A 236 -0.38 7.92 18.51
N SER A 237 0.01 8.20 19.75
CA SER A 237 -0.95 8.40 20.85
C SER A 237 -1.64 9.77 20.80
N GLY A 238 -1.03 10.75 20.11
CA GLY A 238 -1.60 12.07 19.85
C GLY A 238 -2.41 12.18 18.55
N ASP A 239 -2.65 11.07 17.89
CA ASP A 239 -3.40 11.01 16.63
C ASP A 239 -4.89 11.36 16.86
N GLU A 240 -5.37 12.40 16.19
CA GLU A 240 -6.73 12.89 16.32
C GLU A 240 -7.80 11.89 15.85
N PHE A 241 -7.44 10.97 14.97
CA PHE A 241 -8.34 9.94 14.42
C PHE A 241 -8.31 8.63 15.22
N LEU A 242 -7.44 8.51 16.22
CA LEU A 242 -7.20 7.28 16.98
C LEU A 242 -8.49 6.66 17.53
N ALA A 243 -9.32 7.47 18.20
CA ALA A 243 -10.50 6.98 18.90
C ALA A 243 -11.69 6.70 17.98
N GLU A 244 -11.84 7.43 16.88
CA GLU A 244 -13.02 7.34 16.03
C GLU A 244 -12.79 6.44 14.80
N GLN A 245 -11.62 6.51 14.18
CA GLN A 245 -11.36 5.90 12.87
C GLN A 245 -10.36 4.73 12.91
N LEU A 246 -9.35 4.75 13.78
CA LEU A 246 -8.22 3.82 13.67
C LEU A 246 -8.36 2.58 14.56
N LYS A 247 -8.65 2.75 15.85
CA LYS A 247 -8.99 1.67 16.82
C LYS A 247 -8.01 0.48 16.84
N PRO A 248 -6.69 0.69 16.96
CA PRO A 248 -5.68 -0.38 16.86
C PRO A 248 -5.84 -1.49 17.91
N ASP A 249 -6.46 -1.19 19.06
CA ASP A 249 -6.78 -2.13 20.12
C ASP A 249 -7.68 -3.28 19.66
N LEU A 250 -8.63 -3.02 18.75
CA LEU A 250 -9.47 -4.08 18.18
C LEU A 250 -8.65 -5.09 17.38
N PHE A 251 -7.66 -4.61 16.65
CA PHE A 251 -6.80 -5.47 15.83
C PHE A 251 -5.81 -6.25 16.70
N GLU A 252 -5.25 -5.61 17.72
CA GLU A 252 -4.37 -6.27 18.69
C GLU A 252 -5.09 -7.40 19.42
N GLN A 253 -6.34 -7.16 19.86
CA GLN A 253 -7.15 -8.19 20.51
C GLN A 253 -7.43 -9.37 19.56
N ALA A 254 -7.83 -9.07 18.32
CA ALA A 254 -8.08 -10.10 17.32
C ALA A 254 -6.82 -10.92 17.00
N ALA A 255 -5.65 -10.30 16.96
CA ALA A 255 -4.38 -10.99 16.77
C ALA A 255 -4.05 -11.92 17.95
N LYS A 256 -4.28 -11.47 19.19
CA LYS A 256 -4.12 -12.31 20.40
C LYS A 256 -5.05 -13.53 20.33
N ASP A 257 -6.32 -13.33 20.00
CA ASP A 257 -7.31 -14.42 19.93
C ASP A 257 -6.99 -15.43 18.81
N ALA A 258 -6.41 -14.96 17.71
CA ALA A 258 -5.95 -15.79 16.59
C ALA A 258 -4.54 -16.40 16.79
N ASN A 259 -3.89 -16.14 17.92
CA ASN A 259 -2.47 -16.46 18.15
C ASN A 259 -1.58 -15.97 16.99
N TYR A 260 -1.85 -14.78 16.49
CA TYR A 260 -1.09 -14.17 15.41
C TYR A 260 0.03 -13.28 15.98
N PRO A 261 1.31 -13.61 15.74
CA PRO A 261 2.42 -12.80 16.24
C PRO A 261 2.45 -11.46 15.50
N MET A 262 2.19 -10.40 16.24
CA MET A 262 2.31 -9.02 15.76
C MET A 262 2.99 -8.13 16.79
N THR A 263 3.56 -7.04 16.32
CA THR A 263 4.08 -5.97 17.17
C THR A 263 3.23 -4.72 16.93
N LEU A 264 2.56 -4.24 17.98
CA LEU A 264 1.92 -2.91 18.01
C LEU A 264 2.77 -2.01 18.91
N ARG A 265 3.23 -0.87 18.38
CA ARG A 265 3.97 0.14 19.13
C ARG A 265 3.15 1.42 19.20
N MET A 266 2.82 1.84 20.42
CA MET A 266 2.21 3.16 20.66
C MET A 266 3.32 4.18 20.82
N GLN A 267 3.36 5.17 19.92
CA GLN A 267 4.37 6.22 19.89
C GLN A 267 3.84 7.49 20.59
N ASP A 268 4.42 7.82 21.73
CA ASP A 268 3.87 8.86 22.60
C ASP A 268 3.94 10.26 21.98
N GLY A 269 2.77 10.95 21.95
CA GLY A 269 2.61 12.31 21.45
C GLY A 269 2.63 12.48 19.93
N TYR A 270 2.90 11.43 19.15
CA TYR A 270 2.89 11.53 17.68
C TYR A 270 1.45 11.61 17.13
N ASP A 271 1.32 12.38 16.05
CA ASP A 271 0.07 12.67 15.35
C ASP A 271 -0.13 11.79 14.09
N HIS A 272 -1.11 12.16 13.22
CA HIS A 272 -1.43 11.46 11.96
C HIS A 272 -0.68 12.05 10.76
N SER A 273 0.58 12.43 10.91
CA SER A 273 1.32 13.14 9.86
C SER A 273 2.53 12.38 9.33
N TYR A 274 3.09 12.89 8.23
CA TYR A 274 4.38 12.39 7.71
C TYR A 274 5.55 12.67 8.65
N TYR A 275 5.43 13.56 9.65
CA TYR A 275 6.44 13.70 10.71
C TYR A 275 6.52 12.43 11.56
N PHE A 276 5.36 11.83 11.87
CA PHE A 276 5.28 10.53 12.52
C PHE A 276 5.89 9.43 11.62
N ILE A 277 5.44 9.30 10.38
CA ILE A 277 5.94 8.28 9.44
C ILE A 277 7.46 8.37 9.28
N SER A 278 8.00 9.57 9.02
CA SER A 278 9.44 9.77 8.80
C SER A 278 10.27 9.45 10.04
N SER A 279 9.71 9.58 11.25
CA SER A 279 10.41 9.27 12.50
C SER A 279 10.64 7.77 12.71
N PHE A 280 9.77 6.91 12.16
CA PHE A 280 9.82 5.46 12.38
C PHE A 280 10.00 4.64 11.09
N ILE A 281 10.12 5.29 9.94
CA ILE A 281 10.26 4.62 8.64
C ILE A 281 11.47 3.66 8.59
N ALA A 282 12.56 4.00 9.27
CA ALA A 282 13.75 3.16 9.37
C ALA A 282 13.47 1.77 9.94
N ASP A 283 12.65 1.70 10.98
CA ASP A 283 12.29 0.45 11.65
C ASP A 283 11.41 -0.42 10.76
N HIS A 284 10.49 0.20 10.01
CA HIS A 284 9.67 -0.51 9.02
C HIS A 284 10.52 -1.10 7.90
N PHE A 285 11.50 -0.36 7.39
CA PHE A 285 12.45 -0.90 6.42
C PHE A 285 13.28 -2.07 6.97
N ALA A 286 13.76 -1.96 8.21
CA ALA A 286 14.48 -3.05 8.87
C ALA A 286 13.60 -4.30 9.05
N HIS A 287 12.33 -4.11 9.46
CA HIS A 287 11.34 -5.18 9.59
C HIS A 287 11.13 -5.92 8.26
N HIS A 288 10.92 -5.19 7.17
CA HIS A 288 10.71 -5.79 5.85
C HIS A 288 11.98 -6.43 5.30
N ALA A 289 13.14 -5.79 5.44
CA ALA A 289 14.41 -6.32 4.97
C ALA A 289 14.76 -7.66 5.63
N ALA A 290 14.50 -7.80 6.93
CA ALA A 290 14.70 -9.07 7.64
C ALA A 290 13.86 -10.22 7.06
N ALA A 291 12.61 -9.93 6.66
CA ALA A 291 11.72 -10.94 6.10
C ALA A 291 11.99 -11.25 4.62
N LEU A 292 12.48 -10.27 3.84
CA LEU A 292 12.80 -10.43 2.43
C LEU A 292 14.16 -11.14 2.20
N GLN A 293 15.00 -11.22 3.22
CA GLN A 293 16.31 -11.89 3.17
C GLN A 293 16.27 -13.30 3.78
N ALA A 294 15.15 -13.70 4.41
CA ALA A 294 14.96 -15.02 5.03
C ALA A 294 14.53 -16.06 4.00
#